data_68c227804e7197893870af0d4708897c
#
_entry.id   68c227804e7197893870af0d4708897c
#
_cell.length_a   1.000
_cell.length_b   1.000
_cell.length_c   1.000
_cell.angle_alpha   90.00
_cell.angle_beta   90.00
_cell.angle_gamma   90.00
#
_symmetry.space_group_name_H-M   'P 1'
#
loop_
_entity.id
_entity.type
_entity.pdbx_description
1 polymer ?
#
loop_
_entity_poly.entity_id
_entity_poly.type
_entity_poly.pdbx_seq_one_letter_code
_entity_poly.pdbx_strand_id
1 'polypeptide(L)'
;KWHVEQHSFIPWQQAGSIEAKMEQDGVNYRDLEAKGFCTITSHPQGLINPEEVYRWFLDYVEDNALDVVFFGYDAMNMSKFVKALEANTSFPLMPIRQRTSELKDPTKFLQTLFIEGNITRIDDEIMRKALINAVIKEDNIGIQVDKMKSTYKIDVVDALIDAFYDAMYAFEDYAITNNPTWKVEHMSQEAVLDWLKNPESGLLDEY
;
A
#
# COMPACT_ATOMS: atom_id res chain seq x y z
N LYS A 1 -11.92 -4.87 8.87
CA LYS A 1 -11.88 -3.90 7.76
C LYS A 1 -10.44 -3.52 7.46
N TRP A 2 -10.09 -3.38 6.20
CA TRP A 2 -8.81 -2.84 5.77
C TRP A 2 -8.80 -1.31 5.94
N HIS A 3 -7.72 -0.78 6.48
CA HIS A 3 -7.46 0.66 6.47
C HIS A 3 -6.36 0.96 5.45
N VAL A 4 -6.58 1.94 4.57
CA VAL A 4 -5.62 2.33 3.55
C VAL A 4 -5.30 3.81 3.66
N GLU A 5 -4.03 4.11 3.53
CA GLU A 5 -3.48 5.46 3.45
C GLU A 5 -2.62 5.58 2.20
N GLN A 6 -2.44 6.78 1.72
CA GLN A 6 -1.54 7.07 0.61
C GLN A 6 -0.69 8.29 0.92
N HIS A 7 0.49 8.33 0.33
CA HIS A 7 1.30 9.53 0.23
C HIS A 7 1.89 9.64 -1.17
N SER A 8 1.76 10.80 -1.78
CA SER A 8 2.20 11.03 -3.16
C SER A 8 3.35 12.00 -3.21
N PHE A 9 4.36 11.71 -4.03
CA PHE A 9 5.42 12.66 -4.35
C PHE A 9 5.09 13.39 -5.66
N ILE A 10 5.00 14.70 -5.62
CA ILE A 10 4.47 15.52 -6.72
C ILE A 10 5.62 16.15 -7.53
N PRO A 11 5.95 15.61 -8.73
CA PRO A 11 6.87 16.26 -9.64
C PRO A 11 6.16 17.38 -10.41
N TRP A 12 6.88 18.45 -10.72
CA TRP A 12 6.35 19.58 -11.50
C TRP A 12 7.20 19.93 -12.72
N GLN A 13 8.26 19.18 -13.02
CA GLN A 13 9.16 19.44 -14.13
C GLN A 13 8.42 19.63 -15.47
N GLN A 14 7.48 18.73 -15.78
CA GLN A 14 6.75 18.77 -17.05
C GLN A 14 5.82 19.98 -17.16
N ALA A 15 5.30 20.44 -16.04
CA ALA A 15 4.43 21.63 -16.00
C ALA A 15 5.22 22.94 -15.91
N GLY A 16 6.52 22.87 -15.61
CA GLY A 16 7.42 24.02 -15.48
C GLY A 16 7.40 24.69 -14.11
N SER A 17 6.31 24.57 -13.35
CA SER A 17 6.19 25.00 -11.95
C SER A 17 5.10 24.24 -11.23
N ILE A 18 5.09 24.30 -9.88
CA ILE A 18 4.04 23.68 -9.08
C ILE A 18 2.69 24.38 -9.27
N GLU A 19 2.67 25.70 -9.51
CA GLU A 19 1.46 26.47 -9.79
C GLU A 19 0.80 26.00 -11.09
N ALA A 20 1.58 25.88 -12.16
CA ALA A 20 1.10 25.34 -13.43
C ALA A 20 0.61 23.88 -13.29
N LYS A 21 1.30 23.08 -12.48
CA LYS A 21 0.90 21.71 -12.19
C LYS A 21 -0.45 21.65 -11.44
N MET A 22 -0.65 22.51 -10.44
CA MET A 22 -1.91 22.60 -9.69
C MET A 22 -3.07 23.02 -10.60
N GLU A 23 -2.84 23.97 -11.50
CA GLU A 23 -3.85 24.40 -12.47
C GLU A 23 -4.19 23.26 -13.46
N GLN A 24 -3.18 22.59 -14.00
CA GLN A 24 -3.33 21.50 -14.96
C GLN A 24 -4.10 20.30 -14.36
N ASP A 25 -3.80 19.94 -13.12
CA ASP A 25 -4.41 18.79 -12.46
C ASP A 25 -5.72 19.16 -11.71
N GLY A 26 -5.99 20.46 -11.55
CA GLY A 26 -7.13 20.94 -10.76
C GLY A 26 -7.05 20.52 -9.28
N VAL A 27 -5.84 20.44 -8.71
CA VAL A 27 -5.58 19.97 -7.34
C VAL A 27 -4.69 20.97 -6.62
N ASN A 28 -5.07 21.39 -5.43
CA ASN A 28 -4.26 22.23 -4.57
C ASN A 28 -3.22 21.40 -3.79
N TYR A 29 -2.11 21.08 -4.44
CA TYR A 29 -1.05 20.27 -3.81
C TYR A 29 -0.42 20.94 -2.59
N ARG A 30 -0.37 22.27 -2.49
CA ARG A 30 0.16 22.96 -1.32
C ARG A 30 -0.72 22.75 -0.08
N ASP A 31 -2.05 22.76 -0.25
CA ASP A 31 -2.98 22.46 0.83
C ASP A 31 -2.91 20.98 1.24
N LEU A 32 -2.74 20.09 0.27
CA LEU A 32 -2.63 18.65 0.53
C LEU A 32 -1.28 18.29 1.17
N GLU A 33 -0.20 18.97 0.81
CA GLU A 33 1.09 18.84 1.46
C GLU A 33 1.03 19.30 2.93
N ALA A 34 0.39 20.45 3.20
CA ALA A 34 0.18 20.94 4.55
C ALA A 34 -0.65 19.99 5.43
N LYS A 35 -1.49 19.14 4.81
CA LYS A 35 -2.27 18.09 5.46
C LYS A 35 -1.56 16.73 5.54
N GLY A 36 -0.36 16.62 4.98
CA GLY A 36 0.45 15.40 4.99
C GLY A 36 0.10 14.35 3.93
N PHE A 37 -0.75 14.67 2.94
CA PHE A 37 -1.16 13.71 1.91
C PHE A 37 -0.18 13.60 0.74
N CYS A 38 0.71 14.55 0.59
CA CYS A 38 1.75 14.50 -0.43
C CYS A 38 2.99 15.30 0.00
N THR A 39 4.07 15.11 -0.75
CA THR A 39 5.26 15.94 -0.72
C THR A 39 5.49 16.53 -2.10
N ILE A 40 5.54 17.85 -2.21
CA ILE A 40 5.97 18.53 -3.43
C ILE A 40 7.49 18.40 -3.49
N THR A 41 8.03 17.85 -4.58
CA THR A 41 9.47 17.61 -4.67
C THR A 41 10.29 18.87 -4.43
N SER A 42 11.31 18.76 -3.60
CA SER A 42 12.29 19.81 -3.32
C SER A 42 13.36 19.94 -4.41
N HIS A 43 13.35 19.04 -5.41
CA HIS A 43 14.35 19.06 -6.48
C HIS A 43 14.25 20.35 -7.33
N PRO A 44 15.34 21.09 -7.58
CA PRO A 44 15.31 22.38 -8.26
C PRO A 44 14.70 22.36 -9.67
N GLN A 45 14.71 21.21 -10.33
CA GLN A 45 14.13 20.97 -11.64
C GLN A 45 12.77 20.29 -11.59
N GLY A 46 12.18 20.12 -10.40
CA GLY A 46 10.86 19.50 -10.25
C GLY A 46 10.81 18.00 -10.52
N LEU A 47 11.95 17.31 -10.48
CA LEU A 47 12.02 15.84 -10.57
C LEU A 47 11.75 15.19 -9.23
N ILE A 48 11.27 13.95 -9.23
CA ILE A 48 11.22 13.15 -8.00
C ILE A 48 12.65 12.87 -7.53
N ASN A 49 12.90 13.12 -6.25
CA ASN A 49 14.15 12.78 -5.60
C ASN A 49 13.99 11.42 -4.87
N PRO A 50 14.63 10.35 -5.35
CA PRO A 50 14.51 9.03 -4.72
C PRO A 50 15.00 9.00 -3.24
N GLU A 51 15.92 9.87 -2.87
CA GLU A 51 16.42 9.96 -1.50
C GLU A 51 15.39 10.61 -0.57
N GLU A 52 14.63 11.60 -1.07
CA GLU A 52 13.51 12.21 -0.36
C GLU A 52 12.39 11.19 -0.09
N VAL A 53 12.04 10.38 -1.11
CA VAL A 53 11.08 9.28 -0.99
C VAL A 53 11.55 8.25 0.05
N TYR A 54 12.83 7.87 0.00
CA TYR A 54 13.41 6.89 0.91
C TYR A 54 13.38 7.35 2.36
N ARG A 55 13.79 8.58 2.64
CA ARG A 55 13.76 9.14 4.00
C ARG A 55 12.34 9.23 4.51
N TRP A 56 11.45 9.81 3.73
CA TRP A 56 10.04 9.92 4.12
C TRP A 56 9.44 8.55 4.50
N PHE A 57 9.73 7.52 3.70
CA PHE A 57 9.19 6.19 3.97
C PHE A 57 9.71 5.60 5.27
N LEU A 58 11.01 5.71 5.54
CA LEU A 58 11.59 5.20 6.79
C LEU A 58 11.08 5.99 8.00
N ASP A 59 11.05 7.32 7.92
CA ASP A 59 10.53 8.18 8.98
C ASP A 59 9.06 7.83 9.26
N TYR A 60 8.25 7.62 8.23
CA TYR A 60 6.84 7.23 8.37
C TYR A 60 6.67 5.88 9.07
N VAL A 61 7.47 4.90 8.72
CA VAL A 61 7.46 3.57 9.36
C VAL A 61 7.87 3.68 10.84
N GLU A 62 8.91 4.45 11.15
CA GLU A 62 9.40 4.64 12.51
C GLU A 62 8.41 5.43 13.36
N ASP A 63 7.94 6.58 12.88
CA ASP A 63 7.03 7.49 13.60
C ASP A 63 5.69 6.81 13.95
N ASN A 64 5.24 5.89 13.11
CA ASN A 64 3.99 5.15 13.32
C ASN A 64 4.20 3.75 13.91
N ALA A 65 5.44 3.39 14.24
CA ALA A 65 5.81 2.07 14.78
C ALA A 65 5.24 0.90 13.95
N LEU A 66 5.33 0.99 12.62
CA LEU A 66 4.76 0.02 11.69
C LEU A 66 5.67 -1.19 11.53
N ASP A 67 5.07 -2.38 11.53
CA ASP A 67 5.72 -3.60 11.09
C ASP A 67 5.45 -3.79 9.58
N VAL A 68 6.52 -3.70 8.77
CA VAL A 68 6.43 -3.84 7.32
C VAL A 68 6.48 -5.32 6.96
N VAL A 69 5.32 -5.95 6.87
CA VAL A 69 5.17 -7.37 6.54
C VAL A 69 5.27 -7.66 5.04
N PHE A 70 5.10 -6.63 4.20
CA PHE A 70 5.18 -6.73 2.74
C PHE A 70 5.43 -5.36 2.12
N PHE A 71 6.30 -5.29 1.12
CA PHE A 71 6.55 -4.11 0.30
C PHE A 71 6.50 -4.49 -1.19
N GLY A 72 5.33 -4.31 -1.81
CA GLY A 72 5.14 -4.49 -3.25
C GLY A 72 5.58 -3.25 -4.04
N TYR A 73 6.25 -3.44 -5.18
CA TYR A 73 6.69 -2.33 -6.01
C TYR A 73 6.71 -2.68 -7.50
N ASP A 74 6.43 -1.68 -8.35
CA ASP A 74 6.63 -1.82 -9.80
C ASP A 74 8.14 -1.92 -10.10
N ALA A 75 8.56 -3.05 -10.65
CA ALA A 75 9.96 -3.38 -10.92
C ALA A 75 10.64 -2.42 -11.93
N MET A 76 9.87 -1.69 -12.74
CA MET A 76 10.44 -0.96 -13.89
C MET A 76 11.19 0.32 -13.52
N ASN A 77 10.85 1.03 -12.43
CA ASN A 77 11.38 2.38 -12.17
C ASN A 77 11.97 2.60 -10.77
N MET A 78 11.97 1.59 -9.90
CA MET A 78 12.28 1.73 -8.46
C MET A 78 13.70 1.26 -8.07
N SER A 79 14.59 1.00 -9.03
CA SER A 79 15.86 0.28 -8.78
C SER A 79 16.78 0.92 -7.74
N LYS A 80 16.87 2.25 -7.67
CA LYS A 80 17.73 2.93 -6.67
C LYS A 80 17.11 2.89 -5.27
N PHE A 81 15.82 3.15 -5.18
CA PHE A 81 15.07 3.13 -3.94
C PHE A 81 15.06 1.72 -3.32
N VAL A 82 14.75 0.70 -4.11
CA VAL A 82 14.71 -0.70 -3.68
C VAL A 82 16.08 -1.18 -3.21
N LYS A 83 17.16 -0.87 -3.94
CA LYS A 83 18.52 -1.21 -3.51
C LYS A 83 18.89 -0.56 -2.17
N ALA A 84 18.43 0.65 -1.92
CA ALA A 84 18.64 1.30 -0.64
C ALA A 84 17.89 0.59 0.49
N LEU A 85 16.63 0.17 0.26
CA LEU A 85 15.87 -0.64 1.21
C LEU A 85 16.54 -2.01 1.46
N GLU A 86 16.91 -2.74 0.41
CA GLU A 86 17.63 -4.02 0.52
C GLU A 86 18.90 -3.94 1.35
N ALA A 87 19.65 -2.83 1.20
CA ALA A 87 20.91 -2.64 1.90
C ALA A 87 20.77 -2.25 3.37
N ASN A 88 19.65 -1.61 3.74
CA ASN A 88 19.52 -0.95 5.04
C ASN A 88 18.35 -1.45 5.89
N THR A 89 17.48 -2.32 5.35
CA THR A 89 16.32 -2.85 6.06
C THR A 89 16.19 -4.36 5.87
N SER A 90 15.33 -4.97 6.69
CA SER A 90 14.92 -6.38 6.55
C SER A 90 13.53 -6.53 5.94
N PHE A 91 12.97 -5.48 5.32
CA PHE A 91 11.63 -5.52 4.77
C PHE A 91 11.49 -6.57 3.67
N PRO A 92 10.39 -7.34 3.64
CA PRO A 92 10.10 -8.27 2.57
C PRO A 92 9.74 -7.49 1.29
N LEU A 93 10.69 -7.38 0.35
CA LEU A 93 10.54 -6.62 -0.88
C LEU A 93 10.14 -7.53 -2.03
N MET A 94 9.07 -7.20 -2.76
CA MET A 94 8.57 -7.99 -3.87
C MET A 94 8.36 -7.16 -5.13
N PRO A 95 9.05 -7.47 -6.24
CA PRO A 95 8.81 -6.85 -7.53
C PRO A 95 7.51 -7.38 -8.14
N ILE A 96 6.59 -6.49 -8.47
CA ILE A 96 5.29 -6.83 -9.06
C ILE A 96 5.31 -6.47 -10.55
N ARG A 97 4.98 -7.43 -11.39
CA ARG A 97 4.88 -7.21 -12.83
C ARG A 97 3.51 -6.64 -13.17
N GLN A 98 3.50 -5.55 -13.89
CA GLN A 98 2.30 -4.81 -14.28
C GLN A 98 1.57 -5.51 -15.45
N ARG A 99 1.13 -6.76 -15.25
CA ARG A 99 0.43 -7.60 -16.23
C ARG A 99 -0.91 -8.07 -15.69
N THR A 100 -1.92 -8.21 -16.57
CA THR A 100 -3.25 -8.70 -16.18
C THR A 100 -3.21 -10.02 -15.43
N SER A 101 -2.34 -10.96 -15.86
CA SER A 101 -2.18 -12.26 -15.19
C SER A 101 -1.79 -12.16 -13.70
N GLU A 102 -1.09 -11.11 -13.33
CA GLU A 102 -0.62 -10.90 -11.95
C GLU A 102 -1.55 -9.95 -11.16
N LEU A 103 -2.09 -8.93 -11.83
CA LEU A 103 -2.87 -7.89 -11.15
C LEU A 103 -4.38 -8.17 -11.09
N LYS A 104 -4.89 -9.17 -11.80
CA LYS A 104 -6.34 -9.48 -11.86
C LYS A 104 -6.93 -9.78 -10.48
N ASP A 105 -6.25 -10.60 -9.68
CA ASP A 105 -6.76 -11.05 -8.39
C ASP A 105 -6.74 -9.91 -7.35
N PRO A 106 -5.64 -9.16 -7.14
CA PRO A 106 -5.65 -8.00 -6.26
C PRO A 106 -6.59 -6.88 -6.73
N THR A 107 -6.75 -6.68 -8.06
CA THR A 107 -7.72 -5.71 -8.60
C THR A 107 -9.14 -6.11 -8.25
N LYS A 108 -9.49 -7.38 -8.42
CA LYS A 108 -10.82 -7.90 -8.09
C LYS A 108 -11.07 -7.88 -6.58
N PHE A 109 -10.08 -8.25 -5.80
CA PHE A 109 -10.15 -8.20 -4.34
C PHE A 109 -10.42 -6.76 -3.85
N LEU A 110 -9.65 -5.80 -4.33
CA LEU A 110 -9.84 -4.38 -4.01
C LEU A 110 -11.24 -3.89 -4.41
N GLN A 111 -11.72 -4.24 -5.61
CA GLN A 111 -13.07 -3.91 -6.06
C GLN A 111 -14.13 -4.47 -5.10
N THR A 112 -13.98 -5.72 -4.68
CA THR A 112 -14.89 -6.37 -3.71
C THR A 112 -14.89 -5.64 -2.38
N LEU A 113 -13.72 -5.25 -1.84
CA LEU A 113 -13.63 -4.49 -0.59
C LEU A 113 -14.40 -3.16 -0.64
N PHE A 114 -14.36 -2.46 -1.77
CA PHE A 114 -15.14 -1.22 -1.95
C PHE A 114 -16.63 -1.49 -2.02
N ILE A 115 -17.06 -2.53 -2.76
CA ILE A 115 -18.48 -2.90 -2.91
C ILE A 115 -19.08 -3.30 -1.56
N GLU A 116 -18.34 -4.07 -0.76
CA GLU A 116 -18.80 -4.58 0.53
C GLU A 116 -18.62 -3.59 1.69
N GLY A 117 -17.96 -2.45 1.46
CA GLY A 117 -17.65 -1.47 2.50
C GLY A 117 -16.66 -2.00 3.55
N ASN A 118 -15.79 -2.93 3.14
CA ASN A 118 -14.75 -3.55 3.97
C ASN A 118 -13.40 -2.81 3.93
N ILE A 119 -13.37 -1.63 3.34
CA ILE A 119 -12.21 -0.75 3.26
C ILE A 119 -12.53 0.59 3.91
N THR A 120 -11.58 1.14 4.63
CA THR A 120 -11.63 2.48 5.22
C THR A 120 -10.41 3.27 4.75
N ARG A 121 -10.57 4.58 4.62
CA ARG A 121 -9.49 5.49 4.20
C ARG A 121 -9.67 6.85 4.84
N ILE A 122 -8.60 7.63 4.88
CA ILE A 122 -8.69 9.05 5.19
C ILE A 122 -9.31 9.78 3.98
N ASP A 123 -10.05 10.87 4.21
CA ASP A 123 -10.59 11.69 3.11
C ASP A 123 -9.47 12.52 2.48
N ASP A 124 -8.89 11.97 1.44
CA ASP A 124 -7.79 12.51 0.66
C ASP A 124 -8.24 12.71 -0.79
N GLU A 125 -8.05 13.94 -1.28
CA GLU A 125 -8.47 14.32 -2.63
C GLU A 125 -7.69 13.59 -3.72
N ILE A 126 -6.39 13.30 -3.51
CA ILE A 126 -5.56 12.59 -4.50
C ILE A 126 -6.08 11.18 -4.70
N MET A 127 -6.26 10.42 -3.61
CA MET A 127 -6.81 9.07 -3.67
C MET A 127 -8.23 9.07 -4.23
N ARG A 128 -9.08 10.00 -3.78
CA ARG A 128 -10.47 10.10 -4.27
C ARG A 128 -10.53 10.34 -5.77
N LYS A 129 -9.74 11.28 -6.30
CA LYS A 129 -9.65 11.54 -7.75
C LYS A 129 -9.09 10.35 -8.50
N ALA A 130 -8.05 9.71 -8.00
CA ALA A 130 -7.47 8.53 -8.63
C ALA A 130 -8.49 7.38 -8.75
N LEU A 131 -9.25 7.09 -7.68
CA LEU A 131 -10.29 6.06 -7.67
C LEU A 131 -11.44 6.37 -8.63
N ILE A 132 -11.92 7.63 -8.68
CA ILE A 132 -13.02 8.03 -9.58
C ILE A 132 -12.58 7.93 -11.06
N ASN A 133 -11.32 8.20 -11.35
CA ASN A 133 -10.79 8.22 -12.72
C ASN A 133 -10.23 6.87 -13.19
N ALA A 134 -10.11 5.89 -12.30
CA ALA A 134 -9.64 4.56 -12.66
C ALA A 134 -10.69 3.85 -13.55
N VAL A 135 -10.28 3.45 -14.73
CA VAL A 135 -11.09 2.67 -15.66
C VAL A 135 -10.62 1.22 -15.62
N ILE A 136 -11.55 0.31 -15.40
CA ILE A 136 -11.26 -1.13 -15.45
C ILE A 136 -11.46 -1.62 -16.88
N LYS A 137 -10.50 -2.37 -17.39
CA LYS A 137 -10.63 -3.18 -18.60
C LYS A 137 -10.70 -4.64 -18.23
N GLU A 138 -11.44 -5.40 -19.01
CA GLU A 138 -11.53 -6.84 -18.93
C GLU A 138 -10.99 -7.44 -20.23
N ASP A 139 -10.21 -8.51 -20.11
CA ASP A 139 -9.71 -9.31 -21.21
C ASP A 139 -9.90 -10.81 -20.90
N ASN A 140 -9.41 -11.68 -21.78
CA ASN A 140 -9.56 -13.14 -21.64
C ASN A 140 -8.85 -13.71 -20.39
N ILE A 141 -7.98 -12.93 -19.75
CA ILE A 141 -7.19 -13.33 -18.58
C ILE A 141 -7.88 -12.86 -17.29
N GLY A 142 -8.52 -11.69 -17.32
CA GLY A 142 -9.19 -11.10 -16.17
C GLY A 142 -9.33 -9.58 -16.27
N ILE A 143 -9.43 -8.91 -15.12
CA ILE A 143 -9.59 -7.48 -15.02
C ILE A 143 -8.29 -6.78 -14.63
N GLN A 144 -8.08 -5.58 -15.13
CA GLN A 144 -6.95 -4.71 -14.80
C GLN A 144 -7.35 -3.24 -14.99
N VAL A 145 -6.65 -2.33 -14.31
CA VAL A 145 -6.81 -0.89 -14.57
C VAL A 145 -6.25 -0.54 -15.95
N ASP A 146 -7.04 0.22 -16.72
CA ASP A 146 -6.64 0.68 -18.06
C ASP A 146 -6.01 2.09 -17.97
N LYS A 147 -4.69 2.14 -17.92
CA LYS A 147 -3.92 3.41 -17.89
C LYS A 147 -4.16 4.28 -19.13
N MET A 148 -4.49 3.67 -20.27
CA MET A 148 -4.70 4.40 -21.53
C MET A 148 -6.04 5.13 -21.59
N LYS A 149 -7.05 4.63 -20.90
CA LYS A 149 -8.39 5.23 -20.86
C LYS A 149 -8.60 6.12 -19.64
N SER A 150 -7.71 6.03 -18.66
CA SER A 150 -7.78 6.87 -17.47
C SER A 150 -7.34 8.29 -17.84
N THR A 151 -8.22 9.26 -17.67
CA THR A 151 -8.01 10.66 -18.09
C THR A 151 -7.04 11.41 -17.17
N TYR A 152 -6.81 10.90 -15.96
CA TYR A 152 -5.97 11.50 -14.93
C TYR A 152 -5.03 10.46 -14.32
N LYS A 153 -4.05 10.94 -13.55
CA LYS A 153 -3.08 10.10 -12.83
C LYS A 153 -3.79 9.15 -11.88
N ILE A 154 -3.58 7.88 -12.08
CA ILE A 154 -4.13 6.78 -11.29
C ILE A 154 -3.05 6.03 -10.52
N ASP A 155 -1.86 6.62 -10.41
CA ASP A 155 -0.68 5.99 -9.78
C ASP A 155 -0.99 5.50 -8.35
N VAL A 156 -1.85 6.21 -7.62
CA VAL A 156 -2.32 5.79 -6.29
C VAL A 156 -3.13 4.50 -6.35
N VAL A 157 -3.95 4.32 -7.40
CA VAL A 157 -4.74 3.08 -7.56
C VAL A 157 -3.83 1.91 -7.93
N ASP A 158 -2.84 2.14 -8.79
CA ASP A 158 -1.85 1.11 -9.13
C ASP A 158 -1.06 0.70 -7.88
N ALA A 159 -0.56 1.67 -7.10
CA ALA A 159 0.16 1.40 -5.85
C ALA A 159 -0.71 0.66 -4.83
N LEU A 160 -2.00 1.00 -4.75
CA LEU A 160 -2.95 0.32 -3.88
C LEU A 160 -3.17 -1.14 -4.32
N ILE A 161 -3.27 -1.41 -5.62
CA ILE A 161 -3.37 -2.77 -6.15
C ILE A 161 -2.09 -3.56 -5.86
N ASP A 162 -0.91 -2.94 -6.03
CA ASP A 162 0.38 -3.55 -5.70
C ASP A 162 0.47 -3.87 -4.19
N ALA A 163 -0.04 -3.00 -3.30
CA ALA A 163 -0.11 -3.27 -1.87
C ALA A 163 -1.02 -4.46 -1.53
N PHE A 164 -2.10 -4.66 -2.28
CA PHE A 164 -2.99 -5.80 -2.09
C PHE A 164 -2.50 -7.09 -2.75
N TYR A 165 -1.43 -7.07 -3.52
CA TYR A 165 -0.92 -8.26 -4.22
C TYR A 165 -0.65 -9.44 -3.29
N ASP A 166 -0.09 -9.18 -2.13
CA ASP A 166 0.16 -10.20 -1.09
C ASP A 166 -0.78 -10.03 0.11
N ALA A 167 -1.15 -8.79 0.44
CA ALA A 167 -1.97 -8.49 1.60
C ALA A 167 -3.33 -9.20 1.58
N MET A 168 -3.88 -9.53 0.40
CA MET A 168 -5.14 -10.27 0.29
C MET A 168 -5.07 -11.68 0.92
N TYR A 169 -3.87 -12.25 1.04
CA TYR A 169 -3.64 -13.57 1.68
C TYR A 169 -3.31 -13.44 3.18
N ALA A 170 -2.73 -12.31 3.60
CA ALA A 170 -2.28 -12.10 4.97
C ALA A 170 -3.42 -12.24 6.01
N PHE A 171 -4.66 -11.95 5.62
CA PHE A 171 -5.81 -12.07 6.51
C PHE A 171 -6.23 -13.52 6.76
N GLU A 172 -6.04 -14.39 5.79
CA GLU A 172 -6.30 -15.83 5.95
C GLU A 172 -5.30 -16.43 6.94
N ASP A 173 -4.02 -16.12 6.76
CA ASP A 173 -2.96 -16.57 7.66
C ASP A 173 -3.15 -16.02 9.09
N TYR A 174 -3.47 -14.73 9.21
CA TYR A 174 -3.76 -14.12 10.50
C TYR A 174 -5.01 -14.73 11.17
N ALA A 175 -6.09 -14.96 10.41
CA ALA A 175 -7.30 -15.59 10.92
C ALA A 175 -7.04 -17.04 11.39
N ILE A 176 -6.21 -17.79 10.64
CA ILE A 176 -5.81 -19.14 10.99
C ILE A 176 -4.97 -19.13 12.27
N THR A 177 -3.90 -18.32 12.31
CA THR A 177 -2.97 -18.27 13.45
C THR A 177 -3.58 -17.70 14.72
N ASN A 178 -4.59 -16.83 14.61
CA ASN A 178 -5.32 -16.29 15.76
C ASN A 178 -6.59 -17.07 16.12
N ASN A 179 -6.95 -18.12 15.37
CA ASN A 179 -8.04 -18.98 15.74
C ASN A 179 -7.70 -19.74 17.04
N PRO A 180 -8.54 -19.66 18.09
CA PRO A 180 -8.27 -20.37 19.36
C PRO A 180 -8.06 -21.88 19.19
N THR A 181 -8.82 -22.50 18.30
CA THR A 181 -8.69 -23.94 18.01
C THR A 181 -7.34 -24.25 17.37
N TRP A 182 -6.91 -23.45 16.38
CA TRP A 182 -5.60 -23.60 15.74
C TRP A 182 -4.45 -23.43 16.74
N LYS A 183 -4.53 -22.40 17.60
CA LYS A 183 -3.53 -22.18 18.67
C LYS A 183 -3.40 -23.40 19.56
N VAL A 184 -4.51 -23.97 20.04
CA VAL A 184 -4.51 -25.17 20.89
C VAL A 184 -3.92 -26.37 20.14
N GLU A 185 -4.28 -26.60 18.88
CA GLU A 185 -3.77 -27.71 18.07
C GLU A 185 -2.26 -27.62 17.80
N HIS A 186 -1.69 -26.40 17.76
CA HIS A 186 -0.27 -26.17 17.49
C HIS A 186 0.57 -25.84 18.74
N MET A 187 -0.04 -25.85 19.91
CA MET A 187 0.69 -25.72 21.18
C MET A 187 1.58 -26.93 21.46
N SER A 188 2.74 -26.69 22.04
CA SER A 188 3.55 -27.78 22.58
C SER A 188 2.80 -28.50 23.74
N GLN A 189 3.09 -29.78 23.96
CA GLN A 189 2.49 -30.52 25.05
C GLN A 189 2.71 -29.84 26.42
N GLU A 190 3.85 -29.20 26.60
CA GLU A 190 4.22 -28.46 27.80
C GLU A 190 3.33 -27.21 27.99
N ALA A 191 3.14 -26.44 26.90
CA ALA A 191 2.26 -25.28 26.90
C ALA A 191 0.78 -25.64 27.14
N VAL A 192 0.30 -26.74 26.56
CA VAL A 192 -1.06 -27.25 26.84
C VAL A 192 -1.24 -27.64 28.29
N LEU A 193 -0.24 -28.33 28.90
CA LEU A 193 -0.29 -28.72 30.29
C LEU A 193 -0.25 -27.54 31.25
N ASP A 194 0.50 -26.49 30.90
CA ASP A 194 0.58 -25.26 31.69
C ASP A 194 -0.73 -24.47 31.61
N TRP A 195 -1.31 -24.35 30.44
CA TRP A 195 -2.63 -23.73 30.23
C TRP A 195 -3.75 -24.46 30.98
N LEU A 196 -3.74 -25.81 30.96
CA LEU A 196 -4.72 -26.59 31.69
C LEU A 196 -4.61 -26.43 33.22
N LYS A 197 -3.41 -26.14 33.74
CA LYS A 197 -3.19 -25.86 35.17
C LYS A 197 -3.57 -24.42 35.54
N ASN A 198 -3.46 -23.47 34.62
CA ASN A 198 -3.73 -22.06 34.83
C ASN A 198 -4.59 -21.49 33.68
N PRO A 199 -5.90 -21.81 33.63
CA PRO A 199 -6.76 -21.35 32.50
C PRO A 199 -6.93 -19.84 32.41
N GLU A 200 -6.62 -19.09 33.48
CA GLU A 200 -6.69 -17.62 33.53
C GLU A 200 -5.35 -16.94 33.15
N SER A 201 -4.35 -17.69 32.75
CA SER A 201 -3.01 -17.16 32.46
C SER A 201 -2.91 -16.34 31.16
N GLY A 202 -4.00 -16.12 30.44
CA GLY A 202 -3.99 -15.25 29.25
C GLY A 202 -3.11 -15.73 28.08
N LEU A 203 -2.68 -16.99 28.09
CA LEU A 203 -1.74 -17.60 27.12
C LEU A 203 -2.24 -17.53 25.67
N LEU A 204 -3.50 -17.17 25.44
CA LEU A 204 -4.08 -16.93 24.13
C LEU A 204 -3.95 -15.46 23.66
N ASP A 205 -3.51 -14.55 24.55
CA ASP A 205 -3.38 -13.12 24.26
C ASP A 205 -1.92 -12.70 23.97
N GLU A 206 -0.92 -13.59 24.19
CA GLU A 206 0.51 -13.27 24.03
C GLU A 206 1.19 -13.93 22.81
N TYR A 207 0.42 -14.52 21.88
CA TYR A 207 0.99 -15.11 20.67
C TYR A 207 0.27 -14.61 19.41
#